data_2a5c38232f3ac4eaab6a7c84e0cc5445
#
_entry.id   2a5c38232f3ac4eaab6a7c84e0cc5445
#
_cell.length_a   1.000
_cell.length_b   1.000
_cell.length_c   1.000
_cell.angle_alpha   90.00
_cell.angle_beta   90.00
_cell.angle_gamma   90.00
#
_symmetry.space_group_name_H-M   'P 1'
#
loop_
_entity.id
_entity.type
_entity.pdbx_description
1 polymer ?
#
loop_
_entity_poly.entity_id
_entity_poly.type
_entity_poly.pdbx_seq_one_letter_code
_entity_poly.pdbx_strand_id
1 'polypeptide(L)'
;MLSVLSYGRLVARAVIGGLSQTDSRDYSLVTASCGFGKDFRKGILKKGMCYGDDACFIARHRSADVLGVADGVGGWRDYGVDPSQFSGTLMKTCERLVKEGRFVPSNPVGVLTTSYYELLQNKVPLLVPEHNVWLSAAALHSSTTPIQSYTVNLIIRSSSVAAQACIVVLDRQSHRLHTANLGDSGFLVVRGGEVVHRSDEQQHYFNTPFQLSIAPPGAEGAVLSDSPDAADSSSFDVQLGDIILTATDGLFDNMPDYMILQELKKLKNTNYESIQQTAQSIAKQAHVLAYDPNYMSPFAQFACDNGLNVRGGKPDDITVLLSIVAEYTD
;
A
#
# COMPACT_ATOMS: atom_id res chain seq x y z
N MET A 1 -60.03 -11.61 37.77
CA MET A 1 -58.59 -11.25 37.88
C MET A 1 -57.72 -11.95 36.88
N LEU A 2 -58.19 -12.57 35.83
CA LEU A 2 -57.37 -13.28 34.83
C LEU A 2 -57.16 -12.54 33.49
N SER A 3 -57.79 -11.38 33.30
CA SER A 3 -57.69 -10.62 32.03
C SER A 3 -56.57 -9.57 32.00
N VAL A 4 -56.06 -9.14 33.14
CA VAL A 4 -55.04 -8.07 33.22
C VAL A 4 -53.64 -8.61 32.99
N LEU A 5 -53.38 -9.88 33.30
CA LEU A 5 -52.08 -10.52 33.11
C LEU A 5 -51.77 -10.92 31.66
N SER A 6 -52.82 -11.15 30.84
CA SER A 6 -52.63 -11.46 29.41
C SER A 6 -52.35 -10.22 28.56
N TYR A 7 -52.93 -9.04 28.94
CA TYR A 7 -52.65 -7.78 28.26
C TYR A 7 -51.21 -7.26 28.52
N GLY A 8 -50.72 -7.42 29.75
CA GLY A 8 -49.34 -7.04 30.09
C GLY A 8 -48.26 -7.83 29.34
N ARG A 9 -48.51 -9.12 29.05
CA ARG A 9 -47.59 -9.97 28.27
C ARG A 9 -47.63 -9.67 26.77
N LEU A 10 -48.77 -9.23 26.22
CA LEU A 10 -48.90 -8.83 24.83
C LEU A 10 -48.24 -7.47 24.57
N VAL A 11 -48.37 -6.51 25.48
CA VAL A 11 -47.69 -5.22 25.37
C VAL A 11 -46.22 -5.34 25.57
N ALA A 12 -45.75 -6.18 26.49
CA ALA A 12 -44.30 -6.46 26.66
C ALA A 12 -43.68 -7.15 25.42
N ARG A 13 -44.43 -8.06 24.76
CA ARG A 13 -43.98 -8.66 23.50
C ARG A 13 -43.98 -7.67 22.33
N ALA A 14 -44.95 -6.75 22.27
CA ALA A 14 -44.97 -5.72 21.22
C ALA A 14 -43.88 -4.67 21.41
N VAL A 15 -43.47 -4.38 22.65
CA VAL A 15 -42.36 -3.44 22.93
C VAL A 15 -40.99 -4.10 22.71
N ILE A 16 -40.86 -5.41 22.92
CA ILE A 16 -39.62 -6.15 22.64
C ILE A 16 -39.47 -6.46 21.12
N GLY A 17 -40.60 -6.60 20.40
CA GLY A 17 -40.58 -6.77 18.94
C GLY A 17 -40.41 -5.46 18.14
N GLY A 18 -40.50 -4.32 18.82
CA GLY A 18 -40.32 -2.98 18.22
C GLY A 18 -38.94 -2.33 18.47
N LEU A 19 -38.04 -3.02 19.17
CA LEU A 19 -36.63 -2.67 19.14
C LEU A 19 -36.09 -3.07 17.76
N SER A 20 -36.05 -2.08 16.89
CA SER A 20 -35.54 -2.13 15.53
C SER A 20 -34.43 -3.18 15.39
N GLN A 21 -34.67 -4.25 14.62
CA GLN A 21 -33.65 -4.66 13.72
C GLN A 21 -33.32 -3.38 12.92
N THR A 22 -32.33 -2.62 13.34
CA THR A 22 -31.53 -1.83 12.41
C THR A 22 -31.00 -2.90 11.48
N ASP A 23 -31.56 -2.99 10.29
CA ASP A 23 -30.96 -3.64 9.14
C ASP A 23 -29.61 -2.92 8.97
N SER A 24 -28.61 -3.34 9.75
CA SER A 24 -27.24 -2.86 9.59
C SER A 24 -26.74 -3.54 8.31
N ARG A 25 -27.02 -2.88 7.19
CA ARG A 25 -26.52 -3.34 5.91
C ARG A 25 -25.00 -3.32 5.99
N ASP A 26 -24.40 -4.45 5.75
CA ASP A 26 -22.94 -4.55 5.71
C ASP A 26 -22.39 -3.59 4.67
N TYR A 27 -21.20 -3.06 4.93
CA TYR A 27 -20.48 -2.21 3.97
C TYR A 27 -19.51 -3.04 3.14
N SER A 28 -19.25 -2.58 1.93
CA SER A 28 -18.27 -3.16 1.04
C SER A 28 -17.50 -2.06 0.30
N LEU A 29 -16.34 -2.42 -0.25
CA LEU A 29 -15.58 -1.55 -1.12
C LEU A 29 -15.79 -1.92 -2.59
N VAL A 30 -16.25 -0.97 -3.38
CA VAL A 30 -16.15 -1.06 -4.84
C VAL A 30 -14.81 -0.45 -5.23
N THR A 31 -13.87 -1.28 -5.64
CA THR A 31 -12.47 -0.89 -5.85
C THR A 31 -12.02 -1.11 -7.27
N ALA A 32 -11.34 -0.12 -7.84
CA ALA A 32 -10.63 -0.21 -9.10
C ALA A 32 -9.14 0.13 -8.90
N SER A 33 -8.27 -0.46 -9.75
CA SER A 33 -6.84 -0.20 -9.75
C SER A 33 -6.38 0.39 -11.07
N CYS A 34 -5.39 1.27 -11.01
CA CYS A 34 -4.68 1.79 -12.16
C CYS A 34 -3.25 2.17 -11.78
N GLY A 35 -2.33 2.11 -12.74
CA GLY A 35 -0.96 2.56 -12.50
C GLY A 35 -0.15 2.63 -13.78
N PHE A 36 1.08 3.18 -13.64
CA PHE A 36 2.06 3.33 -14.69
C PHE A 36 3.44 3.04 -14.13
N GLY A 37 4.17 2.11 -14.78
CA GLY A 37 5.59 1.96 -14.49
C GLY A 37 6.38 3.15 -15.03
N LYS A 38 7.42 3.60 -14.33
CA LYS A 38 8.29 4.70 -14.78
C LYS A 38 8.95 4.41 -16.13
N ASP A 39 9.13 3.15 -16.48
CA ASP A 39 9.65 2.70 -17.78
C ASP A 39 8.56 2.48 -18.84
N PHE A 40 7.30 2.87 -18.57
CA PHE A 40 6.18 2.67 -19.49
C PHE A 40 6.45 3.17 -20.92
N ARG A 41 7.18 4.28 -21.05
CA ARG A 41 7.60 4.82 -22.37
C ARG A 41 8.52 3.87 -23.14
N LYS A 42 9.16 2.93 -22.48
CA LYS A 42 10.03 1.89 -23.11
C LYS A 42 9.24 0.65 -23.54
N GLY A 43 7.89 0.65 -23.41
CA GLY A 43 7.02 -0.43 -23.87
C GLY A 43 7.02 -1.69 -22.98
N ILE A 44 7.54 -1.61 -21.77
CA ILE A 44 7.57 -2.75 -20.84
C ILE A 44 6.25 -2.77 -20.07
N LEU A 45 5.31 -3.59 -20.55
CA LEU A 45 4.06 -3.86 -19.86
C LEU A 45 4.21 -5.15 -19.03
N LYS A 46 4.19 -5.03 -17.70
CA LYS A 46 4.05 -6.20 -16.82
C LYS A 46 2.57 -6.61 -16.73
N LYS A 47 2.31 -7.93 -16.77
CA LYS A 47 0.96 -8.48 -16.60
C LYS A 47 0.60 -8.56 -15.11
N GLY A 48 -0.65 -8.21 -14.78
CA GLY A 48 -1.20 -8.33 -13.44
C GLY A 48 -1.35 -7.00 -12.71
N MET A 49 -1.43 -7.05 -11.38
CA MET A 49 -1.55 -5.87 -10.52
C MET A 49 -0.17 -5.35 -10.08
N CYS A 50 0.78 -5.26 -11.03
CA CYS A 50 2.11 -4.72 -10.82
C CYS A 50 2.38 -3.63 -11.85
N TYR A 51 2.83 -2.47 -11.37
CA TYR A 51 3.14 -1.31 -12.19
C TYR A 51 4.60 -0.91 -11.93
N GLY A 52 5.52 -1.39 -12.78
CA GLY A 52 6.95 -1.20 -12.54
C GLY A 52 7.48 -2.07 -11.39
N ASP A 53 8.02 -1.45 -10.37
CA ASP A 53 8.49 -2.08 -9.13
C ASP A 53 7.40 -2.14 -8.06
N ASP A 54 6.29 -1.43 -8.29
CA ASP A 54 5.11 -1.45 -7.44
C ASP A 54 4.31 -2.73 -7.60
N ALA A 55 3.57 -3.06 -6.54
CA ALA A 55 2.55 -4.09 -6.56
C ALA A 55 1.35 -3.68 -5.72
N CYS A 56 0.18 -4.26 -6.03
CA CYS A 56 -1.00 -4.09 -5.21
C CYS A 56 -1.83 -5.36 -5.16
N PHE A 57 -2.78 -5.42 -4.24
CA PHE A 57 -3.81 -6.47 -4.22
C PHE A 57 -5.16 -5.92 -3.77
N ILE A 58 -6.21 -6.62 -4.17
CA ILE A 58 -7.59 -6.40 -3.72
C ILE A 58 -8.14 -7.78 -3.36
N ALA A 59 -8.49 -7.99 -2.10
CA ALA A 59 -9.02 -9.25 -1.62
C ALA A 59 -10.34 -9.05 -0.86
N ARG A 60 -11.27 -9.96 -1.07
CA ARG A 60 -12.54 -10.00 -0.35
C ARG A 60 -12.60 -11.25 0.52
N HIS A 61 -13.02 -11.04 1.74
CA HIS A 61 -13.36 -12.09 2.69
C HIS A 61 -14.76 -11.80 3.26
N ARG A 62 -15.43 -12.81 3.82
CA ARG A 62 -16.77 -12.64 4.40
C ARG A 62 -16.84 -11.55 5.49
N SER A 63 -15.75 -11.32 6.23
CA SER A 63 -15.69 -10.35 7.33
C SER A 63 -15.14 -8.99 6.90
N ALA A 64 -14.43 -8.89 5.78
CA ALA A 64 -13.72 -7.66 5.42
C ALA A 64 -13.41 -7.58 3.92
N ASP A 65 -13.28 -6.37 3.42
CA ASP A 65 -12.58 -6.07 2.16
C ASP A 65 -11.19 -5.53 2.51
N VAL A 66 -10.17 -6.06 1.84
CA VAL A 66 -8.77 -5.72 2.11
C VAL A 66 -8.09 -5.33 0.81
N LEU A 67 -7.36 -4.23 0.86
CA LEU A 67 -6.53 -3.77 -0.24
C LEU A 67 -5.16 -3.35 0.29
N GLY A 68 -4.18 -3.38 -0.59
CA GLY A 68 -2.84 -2.93 -0.24
C GLY A 68 -2.02 -2.58 -1.46
N VAL A 69 -1.06 -1.71 -1.23
CA VAL A 69 -0.02 -1.33 -2.17
C VAL A 69 1.34 -1.58 -1.54
N ALA A 70 2.33 -1.88 -2.36
CA ALA A 70 3.73 -1.90 -1.96
C ALA A 70 4.57 -1.26 -3.06
N ASP A 71 5.42 -0.34 -2.67
CA ASP A 71 6.42 0.29 -3.51
C ASP A 71 7.75 -0.44 -3.34
N GLY A 72 8.30 -0.92 -4.46
CA GLY A 72 9.57 -1.63 -4.50
C GLY A 72 10.74 -0.67 -4.66
N VAL A 73 11.68 -0.68 -3.73
CA VAL A 73 12.83 0.24 -3.74
C VAL A 73 13.71 0.02 -4.98
N GLY A 74 13.56 0.91 -5.98
CA GLY A 74 14.14 0.79 -7.32
C GLY A 74 15.65 0.88 -7.39
N GLY A 75 16.33 1.42 -6.39
CA GLY A 75 17.78 1.60 -6.35
C GLY A 75 18.61 0.29 -6.44
N TRP A 76 17.98 -0.84 -6.29
CA TRP A 76 18.62 -2.16 -6.37
C TRP A 76 18.75 -2.72 -7.79
N ARG A 77 18.04 -2.15 -8.78
CA ARG A 77 18.11 -2.59 -10.20
C ARG A 77 19.50 -2.51 -10.79
N ASP A 78 20.24 -1.49 -10.47
CA ASP A 78 21.61 -1.27 -10.96
C ASP A 78 22.57 -2.38 -10.50
N TYR A 79 22.17 -3.15 -9.50
CA TYR A 79 22.91 -4.28 -8.95
C TYR A 79 22.36 -5.65 -9.41
N GLY A 80 21.43 -5.66 -10.37
CA GLY A 80 20.86 -6.89 -10.94
C GLY A 80 19.75 -7.51 -10.11
N VAL A 81 19.22 -6.81 -9.10
CA VAL A 81 18.06 -7.22 -8.29
C VAL A 81 16.79 -6.62 -8.87
N ASP A 82 15.75 -7.41 -9.00
CA ASP A 82 14.43 -6.94 -9.45
C ASP A 82 13.54 -6.61 -8.23
N PRO A 83 13.34 -5.32 -7.87
CA PRO A 83 12.56 -4.92 -6.70
C PRO A 83 11.10 -5.37 -6.77
N SER A 84 10.56 -5.49 -8.00
CA SER A 84 9.18 -5.94 -8.21
C SER A 84 8.91 -7.35 -7.72
N GLN A 85 9.93 -8.17 -7.54
CA GLN A 85 9.76 -9.52 -7.00
C GLN A 85 9.41 -9.48 -5.51
N PHE A 86 10.00 -8.57 -4.75
CA PHE A 86 9.72 -8.44 -3.33
C PHE A 86 8.36 -7.80 -3.09
N SER A 87 8.10 -6.62 -3.65
CA SER A 87 6.79 -5.94 -3.55
C SER A 87 5.66 -6.86 -4.01
N GLY A 88 5.85 -7.52 -5.18
CA GLY A 88 4.87 -8.44 -5.74
C GLY A 88 4.63 -9.69 -4.89
N THR A 89 5.68 -10.27 -4.29
CA THR A 89 5.54 -11.45 -3.43
C THR A 89 4.91 -11.08 -2.09
N LEU A 90 5.26 -9.91 -1.53
CA LEU A 90 4.66 -9.38 -0.31
C LEU A 90 3.15 -9.20 -0.49
N MET A 91 2.71 -8.51 -1.55
CA MET A 91 1.30 -8.27 -1.83
C MET A 91 0.53 -9.56 -2.13
N LYS A 92 1.11 -10.52 -2.87
CA LYS A 92 0.51 -11.84 -3.10
C LYS A 92 0.35 -12.64 -1.81
N THR A 93 1.31 -12.55 -0.89
CA THR A 93 1.23 -13.23 0.40
C THR A 93 0.14 -12.61 1.27
N CYS A 94 0.04 -11.27 1.32
CA CYS A 94 -1.07 -10.59 1.99
C CYS A 94 -2.42 -11.02 1.41
N GLU A 95 -2.57 -11.02 0.08
CA GLU A 95 -3.79 -11.44 -0.60
C GLU A 95 -4.18 -12.88 -0.23
N ARG A 96 -3.21 -13.80 -0.23
CA ARG A 96 -3.43 -15.20 0.13
C ARG A 96 -3.89 -15.36 1.58
N LEU A 97 -3.22 -14.69 2.53
CA LEU A 97 -3.60 -14.73 3.96
C LEU A 97 -5.04 -14.25 4.17
N VAL A 98 -5.43 -13.18 3.49
CA VAL A 98 -6.80 -12.66 3.55
C VAL A 98 -7.80 -13.68 2.98
N LYS A 99 -7.54 -14.24 1.80
CA LYS A 99 -8.42 -15.23 1.15
C LYS A 99 -8.56 -16.51 1.99
N GLU A 100 -7.50 -16.91 2.67
CA GLU A 100 -7.50 -18.07 3.59
C GLU A 100 -8.16 -17.77 4.95
N GLY A 101 -8.53 -16.50 5.22
CA GLY A 101 -9.09 -16.10 6.51
C GLY A 101 -8.06 -16.08 7.66
N ARG A 102 -6.78 -16.05 7.34
CA ARG A 102 -5.66 -16.01 8.29
C ARG A 102 -5.27 -14.57 8.64
N PHE A 103 -6.25 -13.79 9.05
CA PHE A 103 -6.07 -12.40 9.45
C PHE A 103 -7.15 -11.98 10.43
N VAL A 104 -6.91 -10.85 11.09
CA VAL A 104 -7.88 -10.20 11.97
C VAL A 104 -8.20 -8.83 11.35
N PRO A 105 -9.48 -8.52 11.00
CA PRO A 105 -9.83 -7.26 10.33
C PRO A 105 -9.35 -6.00 11.06
N SER A 106 -9.40 -5.99 12.38
CA SER A 106 -8.92 -4.87 13.21
C SER A 106 -7.40 -4.81 13.39
N ASN A 107 -6.64 -5.73 12.77
CA ASN A 107 -5.17 -5.77 12.89
C ASN A 107 -4.50 -5.91 11.51
N PRO A 108 -4.49 -4.87 10.67
CA PRO A 108 -3.80 -4.90 9.38
C PRO A 108 -2.27 -5.04 9.52
N VAL A 109 -1.68 -4.55 10.61
CA VAL A 109 -0.25 -4.77 10.91
C VAL A 109 0.06 -6.26 10.96
N GLY A 110 -0.82 -7.08 11.54
CA GLY A 110 -0.65 -8.54 11.62
C GLY A 110 -0.61 -9.21 10.24
N VAL A 111 -1.33 -8.69 9.24
CA VAL A 111 -1.26 -9.17 7.85
C VAL A 111 0.12 -8.89 7.28
N LEU A 112 0.61 -7.66 7.44
CA LEU A 112 1.92 -7.25 6.95
C LEU A 112 3.05 -8.03 7.63
N THR A 113 2.99 -8.13 8.97
CA THR A 113 3.96 -8.86 9.81
C THR A 113 4.04 -10.34 9.41
N THR A 114 2.89 -11.01 9.31
CA THR A 114 2.85 -12.43 8.93
C THR A 114 3.41 -12.64 7.52
N SER A 115 3.02 -11.78 6.57
CA SER A 115 3.49 -11.86 5.19
C SER A 115 5.00 -11.67 5.09
N TYR A 116 5.54 -10.68 5.77
CA TYR A 116 6.97 -10.39 5.77
C TYR A 116 7.78 -11.56 6.39
N TYR A 117 7.37 -12.09 7.53
CA TYR A 117 8.07 -13.22 8.15
C TYR A 117 7.96 -14.51 7.35
N GLU A 118 6.85 -14.76 6.64
CA GLU A 118 6.77 -15.89 5.70
C GLU A 118 7.78 -15.73 4.55
N LEU A 119 7.98 -14.52 4.04
CA LEU A 119 9.00 -14.25 3.02
C LEU A 119 10.41 -14.49 3.56
N LEU A 120 10.70 -14.05 4.78
CA LEU A 120 11.99 -14.27 5.43
C LEU A 120 12.29 -15.77 5.63
N GLN A 121 11.29 -16.57 6.01
CA GLN A 121 11.44 -18.00 6.24
C GLN A 121 11.67 -18.77 4.94
N ASN A 122 10.97 -18.39 3.89
CA ASN A 122 11.05 -19.04 2.59
C ASN A 122 12.28 -18.64 1.77
N LYS A 123 13.30 -18.07 2.35
CA LYS A 123 14.62 -17.57 1.91
C LYS A 123 15.12 -17.98 0.51
N VAL A 124 14.26 -18.20 -0.46
CA VAL A 124 14.60 -18.71 -1.79
C VAL A 124 13.79 -17.92 -2.80
N PRO A 125 14.04 -17.77 -3.90
CA PRO A 125 14.94 -17.39 -4.95
C PRO A 125 14.99 -15.88 -5.24
N LEU A 126 14.59 -15.03 -4.29
CA LEU A 126 14.56 -13.56 -4.48
C LEU A 126 15.96 -12.93 -4.62
N LEU A 127 17.00 -13.66 -4.19
CA LEU A 127 18.34 -13.09 -4.01
C LEU A 127 19.42 -13.63 -4.97
N VAL A 128 19.12 -14.52 -5.92
CA VAL A 128 20.17 -15.15 -6.73
C VAL A 128 19.84 -15.14 -8.22
N PRO A 129 20.56 -14.35 -9.05
CA PRO A 129 20.83 -14.76 -10.41
C PRO A 129 21.87 -15.89 -10.37
N GLU A 130 21.51 -17.08 -10.86
CA GLU A 130 22.31 -18.33 -10.76
C GLU A 130 23.73 -18.24 -11.34
N HIS A 131 24.16 -17.15 -11.92
CA HIS A 131 25.43 -17.06 -12.65
C HIS A 131 26.59 -16.31 -11.98
N ASN A 132 26.41 -15.68 -10.80
CA ASN A 132 27.47 -14.85 -10.21
C ASN A 132 27.99 -15.27 -8.82
N VAL A 133 27.46 -16.35 -8.22
CA VAL A 133 27.83 -16.72 -6.83
C VAL A 133 29.23 -17.34 -6.71
N TRP A 134 29.78 -17.90 -7.80
CA TRP A 134 31.04 -18.61 -7.73
C TRP A 134 32.30 -17.71 -7.77
N LEU A 135 32.16 -16.47 -8.22
CA LEU A 135 33.33 -15.55 -8.32
C LEU A 135 33.65 -14.83 -6.99
N SER A 136 32.74 -14.75 -6.05
CA SER A 136 32.94 -14.01 -4.79
C SER A 136 33.61 -14.82 -3.69
N ALA A 137 33.38 -16.14 -3.63
CA ALA A 137 34.00 -17.00 -2.60
C ALA A 137 35.50 -17.23 -2.77
N ALA A 138 36.00 -17.17 -3.98
CA ALA A 138 37.43 -17.34 -4.27
C ALA A 138 38.27 -16.07 -3.99
N ALA A 139 37.65 -14.89 -4.02
CA ALA A 139 38.34 -13.61 -3.80
C ALA A 139 38.58 -13.26 -2.31
N LEU A 140 37.95 -13.98 -1.39
CA LEU A 140 38.00 -13.68 0.06
C LEU A 140 39.26 -14.22 0.76
N HIS A 141 40.16 -14.92 0.05
CA HIS A 141 41.31 -15.60 0.69
C HIS A 141 42.67 -14.96 0.45
N SER A 142 42.79 -13.85 -0.24
CA SER A 142 44.07 -13.18 -0.40
C SER A 142 43.96 -11.67 -0.61
N SER A 143 44.09 -10.90 0.42
CA SER A 143 44.81 -9.62 0.54
C SER A 143 44.16 -8.65 1.54
N THR A 144 44.98 -8.19 2.47
CA THR A 144 44.70 -7.16 3.48
C THR A 144 44.92 -5.78 2.89
N THR A 145 43.93 -5.17 2.23
CA THR A 145 43.94 -3.78 1.80
C THR A 145 42.55 -3.12 1.94
N PRO A 146 42.46 -1.77 2.12
CA PRO A 146 41.21 -1.04 2.34
C PRO A 146 40.16 -1.18 1.23
N ILE A 147 40.53 -1.70 0.07
CA ILE A 147 39.63 -1.99 -1.06
C ILE A 147 38.55 -3.04 -0.69
N GLN A 148 38.86 -3.91 0.27
CA GLN A 148 37.94 -4.96 0.70
C GLN A 148 36.66 -4.43 1.35
N SER A 149 36.73 -3.33 2.08
CA SER A 149 35.53 -2.77 2.75
C SER A 149 34.54 -2.17 1.75
N TYR A 150 35.00 -1.53 0.71
CA TYR A 150 34.16 -0.98 -0.36
C TYR A 150 33.56 -2.08 -1.24
N THR A 151 34.31 -3.12 -1.56
CA THR A 151 33.84 -4.24 -2.37
C THR A 151 32.82 -5.08 -1.62
N VAL A 152 33.02 -5.35 -0.33
CA VAL A 152 32.08 -6.07 0.53
C VAL A 152 30.80 -5.25 0.71
N ASN A 153 30.90 -3.95 0.99
CA ASN A 153 29.74 -3.06 1.09
C ASN A 153 28.99 -2.96 -0.25
N LEU A 154 29.67 -3.01 -1.39
CA LEU A 154 29.03 -3.00 -2.70
C LEU A 154 28.31 -4.33 -2.98
N ILE A 155 28.91 -5.46 -2.66
CA ILE A 155 28.33 -6.81 -2.80
C ILE A 155 27.13 -6.98 -1.85
N ILE A 156 27.25 -6.48 -0.61
CA ILE A 156 26.17 -6.51 0.38
C ILE A 156 24.98 -5.70 -0.12
N ARG A 157 25.22 -4.52 -0.69
CA ARG A 157 24.16 -3.69 -1.29
C ARG A 157 23.52 -4.32 -2.53
N SER A 158 24.26 -5.17 -3.26
CA SER A 158 23.77 -5.75 -4.52
C SER A 158 22.79 -6.91 -4.40
N SER A 159 22.43 -7.34 -3.19
CA SER A 159 21.56 -8.51 -3.00
C SER A 159 20.38 -8.26 -2.06
N SER A 160 20.17 -7.02 -1.62
CA SER A 160 19.04 -6.66 -0.77
C SER A 160 17.83 -6.31 -1.61
N VAL A 161 16.64 -6.60 -1.09
CA VAL A 161 15.35 -6.13 -1.64
C VAL A 161 14.60 -5.42 -0.54
N ALA A 162 13.87 -4.37 -0.90
CA ALA A 162 13.08 -3.60 0.04
C ALA A 162 11.78 -3.10 -0.58
N ALA A 163 10.79 -2.84 0.27
CA ALA A 163 9.54 -2.17 -0.12
C ALA A 163 8.91 -1.46 1.07
N GLN A 164 8.20 -0.39 0.76
CA GLN A 164 7.19 0.23 1.61
C GLN A 164 5.86 -0.48 1.41
N ALA A 165 4.93 -0.35 2.36
CA ALA A 165 3.62 -0.98 2.20
C ALA A 165 2.52 -0.23 2.96
N CYS A 166 1.35 -0.11 2.33
CA CYS A 166 0.12 0.37 2.94
C CYS A 166 -0.98 -0.69 2.79
N ILE A 167 -1.58 -1.09 3.91
CA ILE A 167 -2.70 -2.05 3.96
C ILE A 167 -3.93 -1.34 4.52
N VAL A 168 -5.06 -1.50 3.84
CA VAL A 168 -6.34 -0.91 4.20
C VAL A 168 -7.39 -2.01 4.30
N VAL A 169 -8.06 -2.09 5.42
CA VAL A 169 -9.07 -3.10 5.75
C VAL A 169 -10.40 -2.42 6.09
N LEU A 170 -11.44 -2.70 5.34
CA LEU A 170 -12.81 -2.39 5.76
C LEU A 170 -13.38 -3.59 6.53
N ASP A 171 -13.53 -3.45 7.84
CA ASP A 171 -14.25 -4.41 8.66
C ASP A 171 -15.76 -4.20 8.47
N ARG A 172 -16.44 -5.22 7.92
CA ARG A 172 -17.85 -5.16 7.60
C ARG A 172 -18.74 -5.13 8.85
N GLN A 173 -18.30 -5.77 9.93
CA GLN A 173 -19.06 -5.87 11.16
C GLN A 173 -19.10 -4.56 11.93
N SER A 174 -17.95 -3.89 12.02
CA SER A 174 -17.81 -2.64 12.77
C SER A 174 -18.04 -1.39 11.92
N HIS A 175 -18.08 -1.51 10.58
CA HIS A 175 -18.08 -0.41 9.61
C HIS A 175 -16.90 0.53 9.80
N ARG A 176 -15.76 -0.04 10.18
CA ARG A 176 -14.52 0.70 10.42
C ARG A 176 -13.46 0.35 9.39
N LEU A 177 -12.76 1.38 8.99
CA LEU A 177 -11.52 1.24 8.25
C LEU A 177 -10.39 1.03 9.27
N HIS A 178 -9.57 0.01 9.08
CA HIS A 178 -8.34 -0.22 9.82
C HIS A 178 -7.18 -0.18 8.83
N THR A 179 -6.11 0.52 9.18
CA THR A 179 -4.99 0.74 8.27
C THR A 179 -3.66 0.43 8.92
N ALA A 180 -2.69 0.04 8.09
CA ALA A 180 -1.29 -0.06 8.47
C ALA A 180 -0.46 0.55 7.34
N ASN A 181 0.33 1.57 7.64
CA ASN A 181 1.22 2.22 6.68
C ASN A 181 2.66 2.17 7.17
N LEU A 182 3.56 1.64 6.36
CA LEU A 182 4.99 1.63 6.61
C LEU A 182 5.69 2.31 5.44
N GLY A 183 6.25 3.49 5.67
CA GLY A 183 6.93 4.30 4.66
C GLY A 183 6.10 5.47 4.14
N ASP A 184 6.29 5.84 2.88
CA ASP A 184 5.74 7.03 2.21
C ASP A 184 4.66 6.72 1.16
N SER A 185 4.32 5.46 0.93
CA SER A 185 3.01 5.07 0.40
C SER A 185 1.92 5.48 1.39
N GLY A 186 0.65 5.53 0.97
CA GLY A 186 -0.37 5.97 1.90
C GLY A 186 -1.80 5.86 1.38
N PHE A 187 -2.71 6.47 2.15
CA PHE A 187 -4.13 6.55 1.81
C PHE A 187 -4.74 7.91 2.18
N LEU A 188 -5.85 8.24 1.51
CA LEU A 188 -6.75 9.34 1.85
C LEU A 188 -8.17 8.80 1.97
N VAL A 189 -8.93 9.30 2.96
CA VAL A 189 -10.38 9.14 3.03
C VAL A 189 -11.01 10.48 2.72
N VAL A 190 -11.88 10.52 1.71
CA VAL A 190 -12.55 11.73 1.25
C VAL A 190 -14.05 11.61 1.47
N ARG A 191 -14.62 12.57 2.17
CA ARG A 191 -16.05 12.70 2.47
C ARG A 191 -16.53 14.10 2.10
N GLY A 192 -17.61 14.19 1.33
CA GLY A 192 -18.17 15.48 0.94
C GLY A 192 -17.20 16.37 0.11
N GLY A 193 -16.16 15.79 -0.49
CA GLY A 193 -15.17 16.52 -1.27
C GLY A 193 -13.99 17.07 -0.46
N GLU A 194 -13.86 16.68 0.79
CA GLU A 194 -12.76 17.05 1.70
C GLU A 194 -12.03 15.82 2.22
N VAL A 195 -10.73 15.92 2.45
CA VAL A 195 -9.95 14.87 3.11
C VAL A 195 -10.30 14.88 4.60
N VAL A 196 -10.89 13.78 5.08
CA VAL A 196 -11.31 13.61 6.48
C VAL A 196 -10.39 12.71 7.29
N HIS A 197 -9.57 11.91 6.62
CA HIS A 197 -8.55 11.06 7.25
C HIS A 197 -7.46 10.74 6.23
N ARG A 198 -6.21 10.57 6.69
CA ARG A 198 -5.07 10.19 5.85
C ARG A 198 -3.99 9.49 6.67
N SER A 199 -3.10 8.77 6.00
CA SER A 199 -1.87 8.25 6.58
C SER A 199 -0.83 9.35 6.76
N ASP A 200 0.00 9.22 7.79
CA ASP A 200 1.25 9.96 7.91
C ASP A 200 2.37 9.23 7.17
N GLU A 201 3.27 9.99 6.55
CA GLU A 201 4.49 9.46 5.96
C GLU A 201 5.52 9.15 7.05
N GLN A 202 6.19 8.01 6.94
CA GLN A 202 7.26 7.63 7.86
C GLN A 202 8.61 7.69 7.15
N GLN A 203 9.44 8.63 7.55
CA GLN A 203 10.79 8.80 7.01
C GLN A 203 11.81 8.91 8.14
N HIS A 204 12.99 8.30 7.96
CA HIS A 204 14.14 8.46 8.86
C HIS A 204 14.78 9.84 8.69
N TYR A 205 14.91 10.28 7.45
CA TYR A 205 15.37 11.59 7.00
C TYR A 205 14.85 11.83 5.57
N PHE A 206 15.04 13.02 5.04
CA PHE A 206 14.52 13.39 3.72
C PHE A 206 14.75 12.31 2.67
N ASN A 207 13.70 11.90 1.97
CA ASN A 207 13.69 10.89 0.91
C ASN A 207 14.27 9.52 1.33
N THR A 208 14.10 9.15 2.60
CA THR A 208 14.51 7.84 3.13
C THR A 208 13.38 7.28 3.99
N PRO A 209 12.38 6.69 3.33
CA PRO A 209 11.22 6.14 4.02
C PRO A 209 11.55 4.89 4.84
N PHE A 210 10.71 4.61 5.83
CA PHE A 210 10.69 3.31 6.48
C PHE A 210 10.43 2.22 5.45
N GLN A 211 11.12 1.09 5.58
CA GLN A 211 11.02 0.01 4.60
C GLN A 211 11.23 -1.37 5.22
N LEU A 212 10.50 -2.35 4.70
CA LEU A 212 10.79 -3.76 4.95
C LEU A 212 11.91 -4.20 4.01
N SER A 213 12.93 -4.87 4.53
CA SER A 213 14.06 -5.31 3.70
C SER A 213 14.43 -6.75 3.97
N ILE A 214 14.88 -7.45 2.95
CA ILE A 214 15.55 -8.74 3.08
C ILE A 214 16.99 -8.54 2.67
N ALA A 215 17.90 -8.72 3.63
CA ALA A 215 19.32 -8.70 3.40
C ALA A 215 19.84 -10.11 3.08
N PRO A 216 20.91 -10.24 2.28
CA PRO A 216 21.60 -11.51 2.09
C PRO A 216 22.23 -11.98 3.40
N PRO A 217 22.43 -13.30 3.58
CA PRO A 217 23.06 -13.84 4.78
C PRO A 217 24.40 -13.17 5.09
N GLY A 218 24.56 -12.71 6.33
CA GLY A 218 25.75 -12.02 6.81
C GLY A 218 25.80 -10.52 6.54
N ALA A 219 24.73 -9.94 5.98
CA ALA A 219 24.59 -8.50 5.70
C ALA A 219 23.42 -7.84 6.45
N GLU A 220 22.79 -8.53 7.38
CA GLU A 220 21.57 -8.12 8.05
C GLU A 220 21.70 -6.74 8.76
N GLY A 221 22.89 -6.41 9.25
CA GLY A 221 23.15 -5.12 9.89
C GLY A 221 23.61 -3.99 8.96
N ALA A 222 23.75 -4.26 7.67
CA ALA A 222 24.25 -3.29 6.68
C ALA A 222 23.14 -2.68 5.81
N VAL A 223 21.91 -3.17 5.94
CA VAL A 223 20.75 -2.74 5.17
C VAL A 223 19.75 -2.08 6.11
N LEU A 224 19.25 -0.91 5.71
CA LEU A 224 18.15 -0.26 6.42
C LEU A 224 16.91 -1.17 6.32
N SER A 225 16.39 -1.56 7.47
CA SER A 225 15.21 -2.41 7.55
C SER A 225 14.44 -2.07 8.82
N ASP A 226 13.18 -1.75 8.65
CA ASP A 226 12.27 -1.47 9.76
C ASP A 226 11.47 -2.72 10.12
N SER A 227 11.00 -2.77 11.35
CA SER A 227 10.07 -3.81 11.77
C SER A 227 8.70 -3.56 11.16
N PRO A 228 7.98 -4.57 10.67
CA PRO A 228 6.60 -4.38 10.26
C PRO A 228 5.70 -3.87 11.39
N ASP A 229 6.08 -4.09 12.66
CA ASP A 229 5.37 -3.55 13.83
C ASP A 229 5.57 -2.04 14.00
N ALA A 230 6.51 -1.43 13.27
CA ALA A 230 6.69 0.02 13.22
C ALA A 230 5.69 0.72 12.27
N ALA A 231 4.88 -0.04 11.56
CA ALA A 231 3.83 0.53 10.72
C ALA A 231 2.88 1.40 11.55
N ASP A 232 2.64 2.62 11.08
CA ASP A 232 1.59 3.47 11.64
C ASP A 232 0.23 2.81 11.41
N SER A 233 -0.58 2.72 12.47
CA SER A 233 -1.88 2.08 12.43
C SER A 233 -2.97 3.02 12.92
N SER A 234 -4.02 3.12 12.13
CA SER A 234 -5.19 3.93 12.48
C SER A 234 -6.49 3.19 12.29
N SER A 235 -7.56 3.73 12.87
CA SER A 235 -8.91 3.28 12.60
C SER A 235 -9.86 4.46 12.47
N PHE A 236 -10.80 4.37 11.51
CA PHE A 236 -11.69 5.45 11.14
C PHE A 236 -13.10 4.92 10.84
N ASP A 237 -14.13 5.60 11.36
CA ASP A 237 -15.52 5.25 11.12
C ASP A 237 -15.94 5.76 9.74
N VAL A 238 -16.16 4.83 8.79
CA VAL A 238 -16.57 5.17 7.43
C VAL A 238 -18.07 5.30 7.30
N GLN A 239 -18.48 6.02 6.26
CA GLN A 239 -19.87 6.21 5.85
C GLN A 239 -20.07 5.78 4.40
N LEU A 240 -21.29 5.44 4.03
CA LEU A 240 -21.65 5.19 2.64
C LEU A 240 -21.30 6.41 1.78
N GLY A 241 -20.62 6.14 0.67
CA GLY A 241 -20.15 7.18 -0.26
C GLY A 241 -18.79 7.77 0.08
N ASP A 242 -18.16 7.38 1.19
CA ASP A 242 -16.75 7.74 1.42
C ASP A 242 -15.87 7.16 0.31
N ILE A 243 -14.92 7.97 -0.13
CA ILE A 243 -13.94 7.58 -1.14
C ILE A 243 -12.63 7.30 -0.42
N ILE A 244 -12.04 6.15 -0.69
CA ILE A 244 -10.74 5.74 -0.16
C ILE A 244 -9.79 5.65 -1.34
N LEU A 245 -8.76 6.49 -1.33
CA LEU A 245 -7.65 6.45 -2.29
C LEU A 245 -6.44 5.87 -1.57
N THR A 246 -5.89 4.77 -2.07
CA THR A 246 -4.64 4.16 -1.57
C THR A 246 -3.64 4.17 -2.71
N ALA A 247 -2.43 4.66 -2.47
CA ALA A 247 -1.44 4.81 -3.54
C ALA A 247 0.00 4.75 -3.02
N THR A 248 0.92 4.53 -3.96
CA THR A 248 2.36 4.66 -3.75
C THR A 248 2.81 6.12 -3.86
N ASP A 249 4.04 6.41 -3.45
CA ASP A 249 4.64 7.76 -3.43
C ASP A 249 4.62 8.43 -4.82
N GLY A 250 4.71 7.65 -5.91
CA GLY A 250 4.62 8.17 -7.28
C GLY A 250 3.37 9.01 -7.55
N LEU A 251 2.28 8.80 -6.79
CA LEU A 251 1.12 9.70 -6.79
C LEU A 251 1.37 10.93 -5.92
N PHE A 252 1.67 10.72 -4.63
CA PHE A 252 1.67 11.80 -3.63
C PHE A 252 2.83 12.77 -3.83
N ASP A 253 3.97 12.32 -4.32
CA ASP A 253 5.12 13.14 -4.70
C ASP A 253 4.84 14.08 -5.89
N ASN A 254 3.83 13.75 -6.70
CA ASN A 254 3.52 14.48 -7.93
C ASN A 254 2.17 15.20 -7.92
N MET A 255 1.22 14.81 -7.08
CA MET A 255 -0.10 15.43 -7.02
C MET A 255 -0.45 15.90 -5.61
N PRO A 256 -0.58 17.21 -5.37
CA PRO A 256 -1.10 17.73 -4.11
C PRO A 256 -2.60 17.40 -3.95
N ASP A 257 -3.06 17.36 -2.70
CA ASP A 257 -4.43 16.97 -2.35
C ASP A 257 -5.50 17.70 -3.16
N TYR A 258 -5.34 19.01 -3.40
CA TYR A 258 -6.34 19.78 -4.15
C TYR A 258 -6.54 19.28 -5.59
N MET A 259 -5.48 18.80 -6.24
CA MET A 259 -5.56 18.23 -7.59
C MET A 259 -6.23 16.85 -7.56
N ILE A 260 -5.90 16.02 -6.56
CA ILE A 260 -6.55 14.72 -6.34
C ILE A 260 -8.05 14.95 -6.13
N LEU A 261 -8.44 15.88 -5.25
CA LEU A 261 -9.85 16.23 -5.00
C LEU A 261 -10.56 16.76 -6.24
N GLN A 262 -9.88 17.51 -7.12
CA GLN A 262 -10.46 17.96 -8.39
C GLN A 262 -10.77 16.78 -9.32
N GLU A 263 -9.89 15.77 -9.37
CA GLU A 263 -10.15 14.56 -10.16
C GLU A 263 -11.29 13.73 -9.56
N LEU A 264 -11.34 13.58 -8.24
CA LEU A 264 -12.41 12.85 -7.54
C LEU A 264 -13.78 13.49 -7.74
N LYS A 265 -13.87 14.82 -7.89
CA LYS A 265 -15.14 15.52 -8.22
C LYS A 265 -15.72 15.13 -9.58
N LYS A 266 -14.93 14.52 -10.46
CA LYS A 266 -15.39 14.03 -11.77
C LYS A 266 -16.10 12.67 -11.70
N LEU A 267 -16.04 12.01 -10.54
CA LEU A 267 -16.69 10.74 -10.30
C LEU A 267 -18.21 10.87 -10.49
N LYS A 268 -18.77 10.15 -11.48
CA LYS A 268 -20.17 10.30 -11.90
C LYS A 268 -21.14 9.48 -11.05
N ASN A 269 -20.71 8.31 -10.63
CA ASN A 269 -21.50 7.35 -9.86
C ASN A 269 -20.57 6.34 -9.17
N THR A 270 -21.14 5.43 -8.38
CA THR A 270 -20.41 4.44 -7.58
C THR A 270 -20.18 3.10 -8.30
N ASN A 271 -20.45 3.02 -9.62
CA ASN A 271 -20.20 1.79 -10.34
C ASN A 271 -18.69 1.63 -10.68
N TYR A 272 -18.28 0.40 -10.88
CA TYR A 272 -16.89 0.06 -11.14
C TYR A 272 -16.26 0.84 -12.31
N GLU A 273 -17.01 1.04 -13.41
CA GLU A 273 -16.50 1.73 -14.59
C GLU A 273 -16.16 3.20 -14.30
N SER A 274 -17.04 3.90 -13.56
CA SER A 274 -16.80 5.30 -13.15
C SER A 274 -15.58 5.41 -12.23
N ILE A 275 -15.45 4.47 -11.30
CA ILE A 275 -14.30 4.41 -10.38
C ILE A 275 -13.02 4.14 -11.15
N GLN A 276 -13.05 3.18 -12.09
CA GLN A 276 -11.91 2.83 -12.95
C GLN A 276 -11.46 4.02 -13.82
N GLN A 277 -12.39 4.72 -14.44
CA GLN A 277 -12.09 5.92 -15.25
C GLN A 277 -11.47 7.02 -14.41
N THR A 278 -11.96 7.22 -13.18
CA THR A 278 -11.41 8.23 -12.26
C THR A 278 -10.02 7.84 -11.78
N ALA A 279 -9.79 6.59 -11.40
CA ALA A 279 -8.47 6.08 -11.04
C ALA A 279 -7.46 6.26 -12.19
N GLN A 280 -7.87 5.95 -13.42
CA GLN A 280 -7.04 6.16 -14.63
C GLN A 280 -6.72 7.64 -14.84
N SER A 281 -7.68 8.54 -14.63
CA SER A 281 -7.46 9.99 -14.76
C SER A 281 -6.44 10.50 -13.76
N ILE A 282 -6.56 10.08 -12.50
CA ILE A 282 -5.62 10.42 -11.42
C ILE A 282 -4.21 9.91 -11.76
N ALA A 283 -4.06 8.62 -12.02
CA ALA A 283 -2.78 8.02 -12.31
C ALA A 283 -2.11 8.63 -13.56
N LYS A 284 -2.90 8.92 -14.61
CA LYS A 284 -2.41 9.57 -15.82
C LYS A 284 -1.93 11.00 -15.56
N GLN A 285 -2.65 11.76 -14.75
CA GLN A 285 -2.26 13.12 -14.42
C GLN A 285 -0.97 13.12 -13.59
N ALA A 286 -0.84 12.26 -12.58
CA ALA A 286 0.39 12.09 -11.82
C ALA A 286 1.56 11.73 -12.73
N HIS A 287 1.36 10.80 -13.67
CA HIS A 287 2.39 10.41 -14.64
C HIS A 287 2.83 11.58 -15.54
N VAL A 288 1.91 12.42 -16.00
CA VAL A 288 2.26 13.61 -16.80
C VAL A 288 3.08 14.59 -15.98
N LEU A 289 2.66 14.88 -14.75
CA LEU A 289 3.35 15.80 -13.84
C LEU A 289 4.72 15.30 -13.41
N ALA A 290 4.88 13.99 -13.22
CA ALA A 290 6.14 13.36 -12.84
C ALA A 290 7.27 13.65 -13.85
N TYR A 291 6.94 13.83 -15.14
CA TYR A 291 7.91 14.12 -16.20
C TYR A 291 7.96 15.59 -16.64
N ASP A 292 7.25 16.49 -15.97
CA ASP A 292 7.30 17.92 -16.25
C ASP A 292 8.47 18.58 -15.50
N PRO A 293 9.54 19.01 -16.19
CA PRO A 293 10.71 19.61 -15.55
C PRO A 293 10.45 21.01 -14.97
N ASN A 294 9.32 21.64 -15.34
CA ASN A 294 8.95 22.99 -14.91
C ASN A 294 7.94 22.99 -13.76
N TYR A 295 7.36 21.85 -13.46
CA TYR A 295 6.39 21.71 -12.39
C TYR A 295 7.06 21.83 -11.01
N MET A 296 6.39 22.45 -10.06
CA MET A 296 6.78 22.43 -8.66
C MET A 296 5.92 21.34 -7.97
N SER A 297 6.44 20.12 -8.00
CA SER A 297 5.76 18.99 -7.37
C SER A 297 5.80 19.07 -5.83
N PRO A 298 4.92 18.36 -5.11
CA PRO A 298 5.02 18.24 -3.66
C PRO A 298 6.41 17.76 -3.22
N PHE A 299 7.01 16.80 -3.92
CA PHE A 299 8.39 16.35 -3.67
C PHE A 299 9.41 17.48 -3.84
N ALA A 300 9.33 18.24 -4.95
CA ALA A 300 10.26 19.35 -5.21
C ALA A 300 10.11 20.46 -4.15
N GLN A 301 8.88 20.75 -3.71
CA GLN A 301 8.64 21.69 -2.63
C GLN A 301 9.26 21.22 -1.32
N PHE A 302 9.02 19.96 -0.95
CA PHE A 302 9.57 19.36 0.27
C PHE A 302 11.12 19.32 0.23
N ALA A 303 11.71 19.03 -0.95
CA ALA A 303 13.16 19.11 -1.15
C ALA A 303 13.69 20.54 -0.91
N CYS A 304 13.02 21.56 -1.46
CA CYS A 304 13.39 22.95 -1.25
C CYS A 304 13.29 23.35 0.23
N ASP A 305 12.27 22.91 0.94
CA ASP A 305 12.09 23.16 2.38
C ASP A 305 13.20 22.51 3.22
N ASN A 306 13.81 21.45 2.69
CA ASN A 306 15.01 20.79 3.27
C ASN A 306 16.34 21.38 2.74
N GLY A 307 16.31 22.53 2.05
CA GLY A 307 17.50 23.25 1.60
C GLY A 307 18.12 22.70 0.30
N LEU A 308 17.41 21.85 -0.42
CA LEU A 308 17.83 21.30 -1.72
C LEU A 308 17.21 22.13 -2.84
N ASN A 309 17.99 22.45 -3.89
CA ASN A 309 17.46 23.15 -5.06
C ASN A 309 16.93 22.15 -6.09
N VAL A 310 15.72 21.66 -5.89
CA VAL A 310 15.05 20.68 -6.75
C VAL A 310 13.84 21.33 -7.43
N ARG A 311 13.63 21.00 -8.71
CA ARG A 311 12.48 21.44 -9.50
C ARG A 311 12.04 20.33 -10.45
N GLY A 312 10.77 20.28 -10.75
CA GLY A 312 10.16 19.30 -11.63
C GLY A 312 9.32 18.29 -10.87
N GLY A 313 8.72 17.37 -11.60
CA GLY A 313 8.11 16.17 -11.04
C GLY A 313 9.17 15.16 -10.63
N LYS A 314 8.76 14.15 -9.86
CA LYS A 314 9.59 12.97 -9.50
C LYS A 314 9.12 11.78 -10.33
N PRO A 315 9.84 11.40 -11.42
CA PRO A 315 9.51 10.20 -12.19
C PRO A 315 9.62 8.95 -11.33
N ASP A 316 8.48 8.28 -11.12
CA ASP A 316 8.42 7.02 -10.37
C ASP A 316 7.33 6.09 -10.91
N ASP A 317 7.30 4.87 -10.38
CA ASP A 317 6.19 3.96 -10.55
C ASP A 317 4.97 4.53 -9.82
N ILE A 318 3.78 4.38 -10.40
CA ILE A 318 2.55 4.95 -9.86
C ILE A 318 1.54 3.82 -9.73
N THR A 319 1.06 3.60 -8.53
CA THR A 319 -0.03 2.65 -8.24
C THR A 319 -1.14 3.36 -7.49
N VAL A 320 -2.36 3.24 -8.00
CA VAL A 320 -3.58 3.84 -7.44
C VAL A 320 -4.65 2.78 -7.28
N LEU A 321 -5.15 2.62 -6.07
CA LEU A 321 -6.39 1.91 -5.76
C LEU A 321 -7.43 2.95 -5.34
N LEU A 322 -8.53 3.02 -6.06
CA LEU A 322 -9.64 3.90 -5.76
C LEU A 322 -10.86 3.07 -5.36
N SER A 323 -11.37 3.33 -4.17
CA SER A 323 -12.49 2.59 -3.59
C SER A 323 -13.60 3.52 -3.16
N ILE A 324 -14.84 3.05 -3.23
CA ILE A 324 -16.00 3.73 -2.64
C ILE A 324 -16.66 2.78 -1.66
N VAL A 325 -17.01 3.29 -0.49
CA VAL A 325 -17.83 2.57 0.50
C VAL A 325 -19.26 2.50 -0.01
N ALA A 326 -19.72 1.28 -0.27
CA ALA A 326 -21.04 0.98 -0.78
C ALA A 326 -21.79 -0.01 0.14
N GLU A 327 -23.09 -0.15 -0.02
CA GLU A 327 -23.83 -1.24 0.61
C GLU A 327 -23.35 -2.58 0.04
N TYR A 328 -23.15 -3.57 0.91
CA TYR A 328 -22.86 -4.92 0.47
C TYR A 328 -24.13 -5.53 -0.15
N THR A 329 -23.99 -5.96 -1.39
CA THR A 329 -25.01 -6.72 -2.09
C THR A 329 -24.43 -8.08 -2.46
N ASP A 330 -25.08 -9.16 -2.00
CA ASP A 330 -24.72 -10.55 -2.37
C ASP A 330 -24.78 -10.78 -3.88
#